data_ee939552a7d45efa5ab212af9bfa8a8b
#
_entry.id   ee939552a7d45efa5ab212af9bfa8a8b
#
_cell.length_a   1.000
_cell.length_b   1.000
_cell.length_c   1.000
_cell.angle_alpha   90.00
_cell.angle_beta   90.00
_cell.angle_gamma   90.00
#
_symmetry.space_group_name_H-M   'P 1'
#
loop_
_entity.id
_entity.type
_entity.pdbx_description
1 polymer ?
#
loop_
_entity_poly.entity_id
_entity_poly.type
_entity_poly.pdbx_seq_one_letter_code
_entity_poly.pdbx_strand_id
1 'polypeptide(L)'
;MEKEKISNNELKALGINEVDVLENFSRVANGLLKHNVMQKAEILANLEALIEDPVPYALKKGGKFNNLANDVIALRKKGKFVKQERSTFKLKTEIAEFPVWGLEHIETGALAQMRTAVQLPVAVAGALMPDAHQGYGLPIGGVLATTVNTIIPFAVGVDIACRMCLSIFDIPAETVDSKKEMLKGLLLDHTNFGMGGTTRTKFDTSLFDKSTWNETKVIRNLKDKAYAQLGTSGTGNHFVEWGELCLAEGALPGIPAGNYLALLSHSGSRGFGGNLADHYSKIAMTKTKLPAEAKHLAWLDLDTDEGQEYWIAMNLAGEYASANHHEIHNKIARALNFEPVMRIENHHNFAWKERLSDGTEVMVHRKGATPAGEGVLGIIPGSMSTPGFLVRGKGNAASINSASHGAGRLMSRSAAFKTLNKALIAANLVDKRITLMGSDMDEAPMAYKDIHAVMAAQENLVEVLAKFEPRIVRMADPKERPED
;
A
#
# COMPACT_ATOMS: atom_id res chain seq x y z
N MET A 1 32.57 3.03 -7.96
CA MET A 1 31.55 2.49 -8.88
C MET A 1 31.43 1.00 -8.61
N GLU A 2 30.32 0.57 -8.03
CA GLU A 2 30.04 -0.86 -7.90
C GLU A 2 29.96 -1.48 -9.29
N LYS A 3 30.70 -2.58 -9.52
CA LYS A 3 30.67 -3.28 -10.80
C LYS A 3 29.28 -3.89 -10.99
N GLU A 4 28.63 -3.56 -12.07
CA GLU A 4 27.34 -4.12 -12.45
C GLU A 4 27.40 -5.66 -12.44
N LYS A 5 26.42 -6.30 -11.78
CA LYS A 5 26.31 -7.75 -11.67
C LYS A 5 24.92 -8.24 -12.03
N ILE A 6 24.83 -9.46 -12.53
CA ILE A 6 23.56 -10.19 -12.64
C ILE A 6 23.39 -10.99 -11.36
N SER A 7 22.34 -10.67 -10.62
CA SER A 7 22.04 -11.30 -9.33
C SER A 7 21.36 -12.66 -9.50
N ASN A 8 21.48 -13.52 -8.49
CA ASN A 8 20.75 -14.79 -8.47
C ASN A 8 19.23 -14.61 -8.51
N ASN A 9 18.70 -13.49 -8.01
CA ASN A 9 17.28 -13.19 -8.10
C ASN A 9 16.83 -12.91 -9.54
N GLU A 10 17.64 -12.22 -10.35
CA GLU A 10 17.37 -12.00 -11.77
C GLU A 10 17.38 -13.34 -12.55
N LEU A 11 18.28 -14.25 -12.22
CA LEU A 11 18.35 -15.59 -12.84
C LEU A 11 17.19 -16.50 -12.39
N LYS A 12 16.79 -16.45 -11.11
CA LYS A 12 15.61 -17.16 -10.61
C LYS A 12 14.32 -16.66 -11.26
N ALA A 13 14.22 -15.35 -11.55
CA ALA A 13 13.11 -14.77 -12.29
C ALA A 13 12.97 -15.32 -13.72
N LEU A 14 14.05 -15.89 -14.29
CA LEU A 14 14.03 -16.60 -15.55
C LEU A 14 13.58 -18.07 -15.42
N GLY A 15 13.26 -18.54 -14.19
CA GLY A 15 12.80 -19.91 -13.93
C GLY A 15 13.90 -20.90 -13.54
N ILE A 16 15.13 -20.44 -13.29
CA ILE A 16 16.26 -21.28 -12.88
C ILE A 16 16.29 -21.39 -11.35
N ASN A 17 15.78 -22.49 -10.80
CA ASN A 17 15.65 -22.69 -9.34
C ASN A 17 16.58 -23.79 -8.79
N GLU A 18 17.10 -24.70 -9.64
CA GLU A 18 18.05 -25.72 -9.22
C GLU A 18 19.42 -25.09 -8.92
N VAL A 19 19.97 -25.36 -7.73
CA VAL A 19 21.15 -24.66 -7.20
C VAL A 19 22.36 -24.77 -8.13
N ASP A 20 22.69 -25.96 -8.56
CA ASP A 20 23.87 -26.22 -9.42
C ASP A 20 23.74 -25.49 -10.78
N VAL A 21 22.55 -25.49 -11.35
CA VAL A 21 22.27 -24.80 -12.63
C VAL A 21 22.29 -23.29 -12.45
N LEU A 22 21.72 -22.78 -11.36
CA LEU A 22 21.74 -21.36 -11.01
C LEU A 22 23.18 -20.84 -10.86
N GLU A 23 24.07 -21.61 -10.23
CA GLU A 23 25.48 -21.28 -10.11
C GLU A 23 26.18 -21.22 -11.47
N ASN A 24 25.91 -22.19 -12.37
CA ASN A 24 26.41 -22.19 -13.73
C ASN A 24 25.95 -20.97 -14.52
N PHE A 25 24.65 -20.64 -14.45
CA PHE A 25 24.11 -19.45 -15.09
C PHE A 25 24.73 -18.16 -14.54
N SER A 26 24.87 -18.05 -13.22
CA SER A 26 25.50 -16.92 -12.56
C SER A 26 26.96 -16.75 -12.99
N ARG A 27 27.72 -17.84 -13.02
CA ARG A 27 29.14 -17.86 -13.42
C ARG A 27 29.32 -17.41 -14.87
N VAL A 28 28.55 -17.96 -15.81
CA VAL A 28 28.66 -17.63 -17.23
C VAL A 28 28.20 -16.19 -17.48
N ALA A 29 27.05 -15.79 -16.97
CA ALA A 29 26.48 -14.47 -17.17
C ALA A 29 27.39 -13.36 -16.60
N ASN A 30 27.85 -13.50 -15.36
CA ASN A 30 28.75 -12.54 -14.73
C ASN A 30 30.17 -12.59 -15.33
N GLY A 31 30.60 -13.73 -15.87
CA GLY A 31 31.83 -13.84 -16.64
C GLY A 31 31.79 -13.01 -17.91
N LEU A 32 30.71 -13.10 -18.69
CA LEU A 32 30.51 -12.30 -19.91
C LEU A 32 30.46 -10.80 -19.61
N LEU A 33 29.80 -10.41 -18.52
CA LEU A 33 29.72 -9.03 -18.09
C LEU A 33 31.07 -8.49 -17.61
N LYS A 34 31.79 -9.27 -16.77
CA LYS A 34 33.09 -8.89 -16.22
C LYS A 34 34.14 -8.63 -17.30
N HIS A 35 34.09 -9.40 -18.39
CA HIS A 35 35.04 -9.29 -19.51
C HIS A 35 34.54 -8.38 -20.62
N ASN A 36 33.47 -7.60 -20.41
CA ASN A 36 32.85 -6.70 -21.39
C ASN A 36 32.52 -7.38 -22.74
N VAL A 37 32.18 -8.66 -22.70
CA VAL A 37 31.84 -9.44 -23.90
C VAL A 37 30.43 -9.12 -24.40
N MET A 38 29.53 -8.80 -23.45
CA MET A 38 28.12 -8.42 -23.70
C MET A 38 27.64 -7.50 -22.59
N GLN A 39 26.68 -6.64 -22.91
CA GLN A 39 26.00 -5.78 -21.93
C GLN A 39 24.98 -6.59 -21.10
N LYS A 40 24.66 -6.15 -19.90
CA LYS A 40 23.73 -6.85 -18.97
C LYS A 40 22.38 -7.15 -19.61
N ALA A 41 21.77 -6.18 -20.27
CA ALA A 41 20.49 -6.34 -20.96
C ALA A 41 20.55 -7.39 -22.07
N GLU A 42 21.63 -7.40 -22.83
CA GLU A 42 21.87 -8.35 -23.92
C GLU A 42 22.08 -9.79 -23.37
N ILE A 43 22.82 -9.92 -22.26
CA ILE A 43 23.00 -11.24 -21.59
C ILE A 43 21.64 -11.76 -21.13
N LEU A 44 20.84 -10.97 -20.42
CA LEU A 44 19.53 -11.37 -19.92
C LEU A 44 18.59 -11.77 -21.06
N ALA A 45 18.55 -11.00 -22.16
CA ALA A 45 17.77 -11.35 -23.34
C ALA A 45 18.20 -12.67 -23.99
N ASN A 46 19.50 -12.92 -24.09
CA ASN A 46 20.02 -14.20 -24.61
C ASN A 46 19.71 -15.37 -23.68
N LEU A 47 19.79 -15.19 -22.35
CA LEU A 47 19.41 -16.22 -21.39
C LEU A 47 17.91 -16.51 -21.44
N GLU A 48 17.07 -15.50 -21.61
CA GLU A 48 15.62 -15.65 -21.78
C GLU A 48 15.30 -16.45 -23.06
N ALA A 49 15.91 -16.09 -24.19
CA ALA A 49 15.75 -16.79 -25.45
C ALA A 49 16.27 -18.26 -25.39
N LEU A 50 17.40 -18.50 -24.73
CA LEU A 50 17.94 -19.84 -24.48
C LEU A 50 16.99 -20.68 -23.62
N ILE A 51 16.41 -20.10 -22.60
CA ILE A 51 15.43 -20.76 -21.73
C ILE A 51 14.14 -21.01 -22.51
N GLU A 52 13.79 -20.17 -23.45
CA GLU A 52 12.62 -20.37 -24.32
C GLU A 52 12.81 -21.52 -25.29
N ASP A 53 13.89 -21.50 -26.05
CA ASP A 53 14.28 -22.57 -26.96
C ASP A 53 15.79 -22.89 -26.82
N PRO A 54 16.17 -23.90 -25.98
CA PRO A 54 17.55 -24.24 -25.75
C PRO A 54 18.22 -24.98 -26.92
N VAL A 55 17.44 -25.57 -27.84
CA VAL A 55 17.99 -26.45 -28.89
C VAL A 55 18.97 -25.70 -29.83
N PRO A 56 18.69 -24.52 -30.36
CA PRO A 56 19.63 -23.79 -31.20
C PRO A 56 20.95 -23.45 -30.52
N TYR A 57 20.90 -23.16 -29.21
CA TYR A 57 22.09 -22.85 -28.40
C TYR A 57 22.91 -24.12 -28.09
N ALA A 58 22.23 -25.24 -27.85
CA ALA A 58 22.89 -26.55 -27.61
C ALA A 58 23.59 -27.10 -28.86
N LEU A 59 23.05 -26.83 -30.07
CA LEU A 59 23.64 -27.26 -31.33
C LEU A 59 24.88 -26.44 -31.72
N LYS A 60 25.03 -25.21 -31.20
CA LYS A 60 26.14 -24.32 -31.48
C LYS A 60 27.38 -24.69 -30.68
N LYS A 61 28.16 -25.72 -31.13
CA LYS A 61 29.39 -26.15 -30.47
C LYS A 61 30.34 -24.97 -30.26
N GLY A 62 30.87 -24.84 -29.02
CA GLY A 62 31.73 -23.71 -28.64
C GLY A 62 31.02 -22.37 -28.44
N GLY A 63 29.70 -22.32 -28.54
CA GLY A 63 28.90 -21.14 -28.23
C GLY A 63 28.94 -20.75 -26.75
N LYS A 64 28.93 -19.45 -26.45
CA LYS A 64 29.04 -18.92 -25.08
C LYS A 64 27.98 -19.47 -24.10
N PHE A 65 26.83 -19.89 -24.61
CA PHE A 65 25.68 -20.38 -23.84
C PHE A 65 25.41 -21.89 -24.05
N ASN A 66 26.28 -22.62 -24.79
CA ASN A 66 26.07 -24.01 -25.13
C ASN A 66 25.84 -24.90 -23.90
N ASN A 67 26.70 -24.78 -22.87
CA ASN A 67 26.59 -25.56 -21.64
C ASN A 67 25.29 -25.26 -20.89
N LEU A 68 24.88 -23.98 -20.79
CA LEU A 68 23.64 -23.58 -20.14
C LEU A 68 22.40 -24.13 -20.85
N ALA A 69 22.44 -24.20 -22.18
CA ALA A 69 21.37 -24.80 -22.98
C ALA A 69 21.24 -26.33 -22.70
N ASN A 70 22.35 -27.01 -22.58
CA ASN A 70 22.34 -28.44 -22.21
C ASN A 70 21.80 -28.65 -20.79
N ASP A 71 22.14 -27.78 -19.83
CA ASP A 71 21.61 -27.83 -18.47
C ASP A 71 20.06 -27.65 -18.48
N VAL A 72 19.53 -26.70 -19.26
CA VAL A 72 18.08 -26.51 -19.40
C VAL A 72 17.41 -27.73 -20.02
N ILE A 73 18.00 -28.31 -21.08
CA ILE A 73 17.48 -29.54 -21.71
C ILE A 73 17.43 -30.67 -20.70
N ALA A 74 18.50 -30.85 -19.90
CA ALA A 74 18.58 -31.89 -18.89
C ALA A 74 17.52 -31.71 -17.78
N LEU A 75 17.28 -30.45 -17.32
CA LEU A 75 16.22 -30.15 -16.35
C LEU A 75 14.82 -30.45 -16.90
N ARG A 76 14.57 -30.11 -18.17
CA ARG A 76 13.28 -30.40 -18.84
C ARG A 76 13.03 -31.91 -18.93
N LYS A 77 14.02 -32.67 -19.30
CA LYS A 77 13.93 -34.15 -19.37
C LYS A 77 13.65 -34.79 -18.00
N LYS A 78 14.09 -34.15 -16.91
CA LYS A 78 13.85 -34.62 -15.53
C LYS A 78 12.52 -34.12 -14.96
N GLY A 79 11.70 -33.39 -15.72
CA GLY A 79 10.47 -32.74 -15.23
C GLY A 79 10.70 -31.66 -14.19
N LYS A 80 11.96 -31.23 -13.97
CA LYS A 80 12.34 -30.22 -12.97
C LYS A 80 12.29 -28.78 -13.51
N PHE A 81 12.11 -28.61 -14.79
CA PHE A 81 11.96 -27.32 -15.43
C PHE A 81 10.58 -27.23 -16.06
N VAL A 82 9.67 -26.59 -15.36
CA VAL A 82 8.36 -26.21 -15.90
C VAL A 82 8.52 -24.82 -16.49
N LYS A 83 8.39 -24.70 -17.82
CA LYS A 83 8.28 -23.38 -18.46
C LYS A 83 7.03 -22.71 -17.87
N GLN A 84 7.22 -21.64 -17.12
CA GLN A 84 6.07 -20.81 -16.76
C GLN A 84 5.51 -20.22 -18.04
N GLU A 85 4.29 -20.54 -18.39
CA GLU A 85 3.60 -19.90 -19.50
C GLU A 85 3.45 -18.42 -19.16
N ARG A 86 4.12 -17.56 -19.91
CA ARG A 86 4.02 -16.11 -19.78
C ARG A 86 3.05 -15.62 -20.83
N SER A 87 1.86 -15.23 -20.43
CA SER A 87 0.95 -14.52 -21.32
C SER A 87 1.51 -13.13 -21.61
N THR A 88 1.69 -12.80 -22.89
CA THR A 88 2.15 -11.47 -23.33
C THR A 88 0.94 -10.65 -23.75
N PHE A 89 0.75 -9.52 -23.12
CA PHE A 89 -0.39 -8.64 -23.37
C PHE A 89 0.08 -7.29 -23.93
N LYS A 90 -0.75 -6.72 -24.83
CA LYS A 90 -0.58 -5.37 -25.34
C LYS A 90 -1.56 -4.44 -24.63
N LEU A 91 -1.17 -3.19 -24.45
CA LEU A 91 -2.08 -2.15 -23.98
C LEU A 91 -3.11 -1.82 -25.07
N LYS A 92 -4.32 -1.44 -24.65
CA LYS A 92 -5.35 -0.92 -25.55
C LYS A 92 -4.87 0.37 -26.19
N THR A 93 -5.16 0.57 -27.47
CA THR A 93 -4.90 1.84 -28.18
C THR A 93 -5.97 2.88 -27.90
N GLU A 94 -7.22 2.42 -27.76
CA GLU A 94 -8.36 3.25 -27.38
C GLU A 94 -8.63 3.07 -25.89
N ILE A 95 -8.73 4.18 -25.17
CA ILE A 95 -9.04 4.20 -23.74
C ILE A 95 -10.36 4.93 -23.52
N ALA A 96 -11.19 4.40 -22.61
CA ALA A 96 -12.29 5.16 -22.07
C ALA A 96 -11.76 6.36 -21.27
N GLU A 97 -12.39 7.50 -21.40
CA GLU A 97 -12.15 8.61 -20.49
C GLU A 97 -12.44 8.18 -19.06
N PHE A 98 -11.63 8.67 -18.13
CA PHE A 98 -11.84 8.44 -16.71
C PHE A 98 -11.99 9.79 -16.00
N PRO A 99 -12.95 9.92 -15.08
CA PRO A 99 -13.13 11.14 -14.32
C PRO A 99 -11.96 11.41 -13.38
N VAL A 100 -11.64 12.70 -13.25
CA VAL A 100 -10.56 13.21 -12.40
C VAL A 100 -11.11 14.32 -11.54
N TRP A 101 -10.94 14.20 -10.24
CA TRP A 101 -11.31 15.26 -9.28
C TRP A 101 -10.09 16.09 -8.92
N GLY A 102 -10.20 17.43 -8.90
CA GLY A 102 -9.12 18.35 -8.55
C GLY A 102 -7.94 18.29 -9.54
N LEU A 103 -8.23 18.21 -10.84
CA LEU A 103 -7.23 18.08 -11.91
C LEU A 103 -6.09 19.10 -11.80
N GLU A 104 -6.41 20.33 -11.38
CA GLU A 104 -5.47 21.45 -11.21
C GLU A 104 -4.39 21.20 -10.14
N HIS A 105 -4.61 20.25 -9.26
CA HIS A 105 -3.70 19.87 -8.17
C HIS A 105 -2.98 18.55 -8.40
N ILE A 106 -3.19 17.91 -9.57
CA ILE A 106 -2.64 16.58 -9.86
C ILE A 106 -1.45 16.70 -10.82
N GLU A 107 -0.32 16.12 -10.43
CA GLU A 107 0.86 16.09 -11.26
C GLU A 107 0.70 15.21 -12.52
N THR A 108 1.35 15.63 -13.61
CA THR A 108 1.25 14.93 -14.91
C THR A 108 1.68 13.46 -14.86
N GLY A 109 2.59 13.12 -13.95
CA GLY A 109 3.05 11.75 -13.76
C GLY A 109 1.95 10.83 -13.22
N ALA A 110 1.14 11.29 -12.27
CA ALA A 110 0.00 10.53 -11.76
C ALA A 110 -1.08 10.32 -12.85
N LEU A 111 -1.36 11.36 -13.64
CA LEU A 111 -2.25 11.26 -14.80
C LEU A 111 -1.75 10.25 -15.84
N ALA A 112 -0.45 10.26 -16.14
CA ALA A 112 0.16 9.30 -17.08
C ALA A 112 0.05 7.86 -16.55
N GLN A 113 0.28 7.64 -15.26
CA GLN A 113 0.11 6.33 -14.63
C GLN A 113 -1.34 5.83 -14.71
N MET A 114 -2.32 6.71 -14.44
CA MET A 114 -3.73 6.34 -14.55
C MET A 114 -4.12 6.01 -15.99
N ARG A 115 -3.64 6.78 -16.98
CA ARG A 115 -3.84 6.48 -18.41
C ARG A 115 -3.30 5.10 -18.76
N THR A 116 -2.09 4.76 -18.32
CA THR A 116 -1.51 3.41 -18.53
C THR A 116 -2.36 2.33 -17.87
N ALA A 117 -2.90 2.58 -16.67
CA ALA A 117 -3.73 1.62 -15.96
C ALA A 117 -5.04 1.30 -16.71
N VAL A 118 -5.73 2.31 -17.23
CA VAL A 118 -6.97 2.09 -17.99
C VAL A 118 -6.74 1.51 -19.39
N GLN A 119 -5.49 1.52 -19.88
CA GLN A 119 -5.10 0.84 -21.11
C GLN A 119 -4.92 -0.69 -20.96
N LEU A 120 -4.92 -1.22 -19.74
CA LEU A 120 -4.83 -2.66 -19.55
C LEU A 120 -5.98 -3.39 -20.27
N PRO A 121 -5.74 -4.55 -20.91
CA PRO A 121 -6.79 -5.31 -21.55
C PRO A 121 -7.91 -5.73 -20.58
N VAL A 122 -7.56 -5.91 -19.31
CA VAL A 122 -8.48 -6.28 -18.22
C VAL A 122 -9.17 -5.10 -17.55
N ALA A 123 -8.79 -3.85 -17.86
CA ALA A 123 -9.41 -2.66 -17.29
C ALA A 123 -10.82 -2.46 -17.85
N VAL A 124 -11.78 -2.17 -16.97
CA VAL A 124 -13.18 -1.90 -17.28
C VAL A 124 -13.50 -0.41 -17.09
N ALA A 125 -13.08 0.17 -15.97
CA ALA A 125 -13.29 1.58 -15.63
C ALA A 125 -12.18 2.09 -14.74
N GLY A 126 -12.03 3.41 -14.63
CA GLY A 126 -11.08 4.04 -13.73
C GLY A 126 -11.56 5.40 -13.24
N ALA A 127 -10.99 5.87 -12.14
CA ALA A 127 -11.22 7.19 -11.57
C ALA A 127 -9.97 7.68 -10.83
N LEU A 128 -9.77 8.99 -10.72
CA LEU A 128 -8.62 9.57 -10.04
C LEU A 128 -9.07 10.61 -9.02
N MET A 129 -8.69 10.39 -7.75
CA MET A 129 -9.10 11.22 -6.62
C MET A 129 -8.22 12.47 -6.50
N PRO A 130 -8.69 13.56 -5.83
CA PRO A 130 -8.01 14.85 -5.80
C PRO A 130 -6.67 14.84 -5.03
N ASP A 131 -6.45 13.89 -4.15
CA ASP A 131 -5.17 13.68 -3.45
C ASP A 131 -4.11 12.95 -4.29
N ALA A 132 -4.42 12.60 -5.54
CA ALA A 132 -3.59 11.75 -6.37
C ALA A 132 -2.16 12.28 -6.59
N HIS A 133 -1.20 11.35 -6.51
CA HIS A 133 0.22 11.59 -6.78
C HIS A 133 0.91 10.31 -7.29
N GLN A 134 2.15 10.46 -7.77
CA GLN A 134 2.89 9.33 -8.34
C GLN A 134 3.12 8.20 -7.32
N GLY A 135 2.89 6.96 -7.77
CA GLY A 135 3.20 5.72 -7.09
C GLY A 135 3.87 4.72 -8.03
N TYR A 136 3.80 3.43 -7.71
CA TYR A 136 4.24 2.34 -8.60
C TYR A 136 3.03 1.63 -9.19
N GLY A 137 2.97 1.53 -10.52
CA GLY A 137 1.83 0.95 -11.23
C GLY A 137 0.61 1.87 -11.21
N LEU A 138 -0.40 1.57 -10.41
CA LEU A 138 -1.51 2.49 -10.19
C LEU A 138 -1.02 3.70 -9.37
N PRO A 139 -1.37 4.96 -9.74
CA PRO A 139 -1.05 6.11 -8.90
C PRO A 139 -1.73 5.99 -7.53
N ILE A 140 -1.17 6.62 -6.51
CA ILE A 140 -1.87 6.80 -5.23
C ILE A 140 -3.02 7.78 -5.49
N GLY A 141 -4.19 7.56 -4.90
CA GLY A 141 -5.45 8.24 -5.29
C GLY A 141 -6.14 7.60 -6.50
N GLY A 142 -5.56 6.52 -7.05
CA GLY A 142 -6.11 5.80 -8.19
C GLY A 142 -7.14 4.74 -7.82
N VAL A 143 -8.21 4.68 -8.61
CA VAL A 143 -9.25 3.64 -8.56
C VAL A 143 -9.31 2.96 -9.91
N LEU A 144 -9.16 1.64 -9.95
CA LEU A 144 -9.19 0.85 -11.18
C LEU A 144 -10.13 -0.35 -11.02
N ALA A 145 -11.18 -0.38 -11.80
CA ALA A 145 -12.04 -1.54 -11.96
C ALA A 145 -11.50 -2.42 -13.10
N THR A 146 -11.31 -3.70 -12.81
CA THR A 146 -10.91 -4.72 -13.78
C THR A 146 -12.00 -5.78 -13.92
N THR A 147 -11.85 -6.71 -14.87
CA THR A 147 -12.69 -7.91 -14.90
C THR A 147 -12.67 -8.61 -13.54
N VAL A 148 -13.80 -9.18 -13.11
CA VAL A 148 -14.03 -9.67 -11.73
C VAL A 148 -13.03 -10.73 -11.25
N ASN A 149 -12.46 -11.49 -12.19
CA ASN A 149 -11.47 -12.54 -11.89
C ASN A 149 -10.02 -12.06 -11.93
N THR A 150 -9.78 -10.76 -12.03
CA THR A 150 -8.43 -10.19 -12.18
C THR A 150 -8.02 -9.37 -10.97
N ILE A 151 -6.91 -9.72 -10.33
CA ILE A 151 -6.36 -8.96 -9.22
C ILE A 151 -4.92 -8.50 -9.50
N ILE A 152 -4.63 -7.22 -9.25
CA ILE A 152 -3.34 -6.58 -9.50
C ILE A 152 -2.67 -6.25 -8.16
N PRO A 153 -1.64 -7.00 -7.71
CA PRO A 153 -1.03 -6.77 -6.39
C PRO A 153 -0.49 -5.36 -6.17
N PHE A 154 0.18 -4.76 -7.17
CA PHE A 154 0.67 -3.38 -7.05
C PHE A 154 -0.43 -2.31 -7.15
N ALA A 155 -1.62 -2.65 -7.67
CA ALA A 155 -2.77 -1.75 -7.63
C ALA A 155 -3.50 -1.78 -6.28
N VAL A 156 -3.24 -2.82 -5.47
CA VAL A 156 -3.59 -2.84 -4.04
C VAL A 156 -2.61 -1.97 -3.24
N GLY A 157 -1.31 -2.07 -3.54
CA GLY A 157 -0.25 -1.35 -2.85
C GLY A 157 0.62 -2.25 -1.99
N VAL A 158 1.76 -1.71 -1.54
CA VAL A 158 2.73 -2.46 -0.71
C VAL A 158 2.20 -2.65 0.70
N ASP A 159 1.62 -1.62 1.31
CA ASP A 159 0.95 -1.73 2.59
C ASP A 159 -0.52 -2.12 2.39
N ILE A 160 -0.73 -3.44 2.24
CA ILE A 160 -2.07 -4.02 2.04
C ILE A 160 -2.96 -3.63 3.21
N ALA A 161 -4.15 -3.10 2.91
CA ALA A 161 -5.14 -2.68 3.88
C ALA A 161 -4.67 -1.62 4.88
N CYS A 162 -3.69 -0.77 4.46
CA CYS A 162 -3.41 0.45 5.20
C CYS A 162 -4.71 1.18 5.52
N ARG A 163 -4.88 1.62 6.78
CA ARG A 163 -6.18 2.08 7.25
C ARG A 163 -6.09 3.22 8.26
N MET A 164 -7.20 3.90 8.37
CA MET A 164 -7.50 4.86 9.44
C MET A 164 -8.38 4.21 10.50
N CYS A 165 -8.15 4.57 11.76
CA CYS A 165 -9.04 4.21 12.86
C CYS A 165 -9.22 5.41 13.79
N LEU A 166 -10.47 5.77 14.06
CA LEU A 166 -10.88 6.86 14.94
C LEU A 166 -11.66 6.29 16.12
N SER A 167 -11.24 6.54 17.35
CA SER A 167 -12.01 6.29 18.57
C SER A 167 -12.49 7.60 19.18
N ILE A 168 -13.78 7.73 19.41
CA ILE A 168 -14.42 8.89 20.04
C ILE A 168 -14.69 8.58 21.51
N PHE A 169 -14.26 9.45 22.41
CA PHE A 169 -14.48 9.29 23.85
C PHE A 169 -15.49 10.33 24.34
N ASP A 170 -16.37 9.93 25.24
CA ASP A 170 -17.28 10.86 25.95
C ASP A 170 -16.50 11.65 27.01
N ILE A 171 -15.52 12.41 26.51
CA ILE A 171 -14.62 13.25 27.27
C ILE A 171 -14.57 14.60 26.54
N PRO A 172 -14.72 15.75 27.24
CA PRO A 172 -14.62 17.08 26.63
C PRO A 172 -13.28 17.27 25.89
N ALA A 173 -13.32 17.88 24.71
CA ALA A 173 -12.15 18.10 23.86
C ALA A 173 -11.04 18.90 24.55
N GLU A 174 -11.38 19.85 25.43
CA GLU A 174 -10.44 20.67 26.20
C GLU A 174 -9.50 19.83 27.08
N THR A 175 -9.83 18.57 27.27
CA THR A 175 -8.96 17.60 27.98
C THR A 175 -7.63 17.44 27.29
N VAL A 176 -7.55 17.63 25.97
CA VAL A 176 -6.33 17.54 25.21
C VAL A 176 -5.29 18.58 25.65
N ASP A 177 -5.73 19.77 26.02
CA ASP A 177 -4.85 20.82 26.56
C ASP A 177 -4.66 20.70 28.08
N SER A 178 -5.75 20.49 28.84
CA SER A 178 -5.71 20.47 30.31
C SER A 178 -4.97 19.25 30.89
N LYS A 179 -4.95 18.12 30.17
CA LYS A 179 -4.24 16.87 30.53
C LYS A 179 -3.16 16.47 29.53
N LYS A 180 -2.57 17.45 28.86
CA LYS A 180 -1.61 17.27 27.77
C LYS A 180 -0.48 16.28 28.09
N GLU A 181 0.21 16.46 29.21
CA GLU A 181 1.37 15.61 29.56
C GLU A 181 0.93 14.16 29.87
N MET A 182 -0.24 13.97 30.46
CA MET A 182 -0.80 12.63 30.65
C MET A 182 -1.11 11.95 29.31
N LEU A 183 -1.82 12.62 28.41
CA LEU A 183 -2.18 12.08 27.09
C LEU A 183 -0.94 11.80 26.23
N LYS A 184 0.07 12.67 26.31
CA LYS A 184 1.37 12.45 25.68
C LYS A 184 2.07 11.20 26.24
N GLY A 185 2.06 11.03 27.57
CA GLY A 185 2.59 9.83 28.24
C GLY A 185 1.90 8.56 27.74
N LEU A 186 0.57 8.56 27.59
CA LEU A 186 -0.18 7.42 27.06
C LEU A 186 0.29 7.00 25.68
N LEU A 187 0.55 7.96 24.76
CA LEU A 187 1.08 7.63 23.45
C LEU A 187 2.51 7.08 23.52
N LEU A 188 3.37 7.65 24.36
CA LEU A 188 4.74 7.19 24.52
C LEU A 188 4.83 5.77 25.09
N ASP A 189 4.01 5.45 26.08
CA ASP A 189 4.06 4.19 26.81
C ASP A 189 3.31 3.04 26.12
N HIS A 190 2.30 3.36 25.31
CA HIS A 190 1.39 2.36 24.75
C HIS A 190 1.40 2.23 23.22
N THR A 191 2.29 2.97 22.52
CA THR A 191 2.49 2.79 21.08
C THR A 191 3.95 2.41 20.77
N ASN A 192 4.13 1.53 19.80
CA ASN A 192 5.43 1.12 19.30
C ASN A 192 5.53 1.46 17.81
N PHE A 193 6.58 2.19 17.45
CA PHE A 193 6.89 2.56 16.07
C PHE A 193 8.16 1.83 15.59
N GLY A 194 8.46 1.98 14.29
CA GLY A 194 9.64 1.40 13.67
C GLY A 194 9.39 0.12 12.89
N MET A 195 10.21 -0.13 11.86
CA MET A 195 10.15 -1.35 11.04
C MET A 195 10.34 -2.63 11.85
N GLY A 196 11.17 -2.59 12.88
CA GLY A 196 11.43 -3.68 13.82
C GLY A 196 10.53 -3.67 15.06
N GLY A 197 9.54 -2.77 15.12
CA GLY A 197 8.64 -2.66 16.26
C GLY A 197 7.97 -3.99 16.56
N THR A 198 8.08 -4.45 17.81
CA THR A 198 7.46 -5.69 18.31
C THR A 198 6.75 -5.42 19.62
N THR A 199 5.76 -6.22 19.92
CA THR A 199 5.08 -6.18 21.21
C THR A 199 5.28 -7.49 21.98
N ARG A 200 5.35 -7.41 23.30
CA ARG A 200 5.50 -8.58 24.19
C ARG A 200 4.21 -8.89 24.95
N THR A 201 3.14 -8.13 24.73
CA THR A 201 1.87 -8.34 25.41
C THR A 201 1.09 -9.47 24.77
N LYS A 202 0.29 -10.21 25.57
CA LYS A 202 -0.73 -11.11 25.05
C LYS A 202 -1.85 -10.28 24.44
N PHE A 203 -2.33 -10.72 23.28
CA PHE A 203 -3.41 -10.06 22.56
C PHE A 203 -4.75 -10.72 22.92
N ASP A 204 -5.78 -9.91 22.95
CA ASP A 204 -7.18 -10.34 23.05
C ASP A 204 -7.78 -10.42 21.66
N THR A 205 -7.28 -11.36 20.85
CA THR A 205 -7.75 -11.57 19.48
C THR A 205 -7.71 -13.04 19.10
N SER A 206 -8.77 -13.51 18.46
CA SER A 206 -8.86 -14.85 17.86
C SER A 206 -8.25 -14.91 16.45
N LEU A 207 -7.64 -13.82 15.97
CA LEU A 207 -7.09 -13.73 14.61
C LEU A 207 -6.11 -14.87 14.30
N PHE A 208 -5.22 -15.19 15.25
CA PHE A 208 -4.18 -16.21 15.06
C PHE A 208 -4.66 -17.66 15.22
N ASP A 209 -5.92 -17.85 15.64
CA ASP A 209 -6.56 -19.17 15.75
C ASP A 209 -7.19 -19.63 14.43
N LYS A 210 -7.30 -18.72 13.44
CA LYS A 210 -7.89 -19.01 12.14
C LYS A 210 -7.07 -20.05 11.36
N SER A 211 -7.74 -21.00 10.73
CA SER A 211 -7.12 -22.00 9.83
C SER A 211 -6.42 -21.36 8.64
N THR A 212 -6.87 -20.17 8.21
CA THR A 212 -6.32 -19.38 7.11
C THR A 212 -4.81 -19.18 7.22
N TRP A 213 -4.23 -19.14 8.42
CA TRP A 213 -2.79 -19.09 8.63
C TRP A 213 -2.03 -20.31 8.10
N ASN A 214 -2.71 -21.39 7.79
CA ASN A 214 -2.14 -22.63 7.28
C ASN A 214 -2.41 -22.88 5.80
N GLU A 215 -3.19 -22.02 5.13
CA GLU A 215 -3.63 -22.22 3.73
C GLU A 215 -2.44 -22.20 2.76
N THR A 216 -1.51 -21.26 2.90
CA THR A 216 -0.34 -21.19 2.02
C THR A 216 0.98 -21.26 2.81
N LYS A 217 2.04 -21.70 2.14
CA LYS A 217 3.39 -21.72 2.73
C LYS A 217 3.86 -20.30 3.10
N VAL A 218 3.52 -19.30 2.28
CA VAL A 218 3.92 -17.91 2.49
C VAL A 218 3.27 -17.35 3.75
N ILE A 219 1.95 -17.50 3.88
CA ILE A 219 1.19 -17.06 5.06
C ILE A 219 1.75 -17.73 6.31
N ARG A 220 1.93 -19.05 6.27
CA ARG A 220 2.43 -19.84 7.42
C ARG A 220 3.79 -19.34 7.89
N ASN A 221 4.73 -19.07 6.97
CA ASN A 221 6.07 -18.59 7.28
C ASN A 221 6.08 -17.15 7.86
N LEU A 222 5.03 -16.38 7.66
CA LEU A 222 4.93 -15.00 8.13
C LEU A 222 4.13 -14.88 9.45
N LYS A 223 3.50 -15.96 9.93
CA LYS A 223 2.62 -15.93 11.12
C LYS A 223 3.34 -15.39 12.36
N ASP A 224 4.53 -15.90 12.67
CA ASP A 224 5.29 -15.48 13.85
C ASP A 224 5.70 -14.00 13.77
N LYS A 225 6.08 -13.52 12.58
CA LYS A 225 6.38 -12.11 12.36
C LYS A 225 5.13 -11.25 12.54
N ALA A 226 3.99 -11.67 11.99
CA ALA A 226 2.73 -10.98 12.16
C ALA A 226 2.34 -10.90 13.65
N TYR A 227 2.47 -12.00 14.38
CA TYR A 227 2.20 -12.05 15.82
C TYR A 227 3.10 -11.06 16.60
N ALA A 228 4.38 -11.03 16.32
CA ALA A 228 5.32 -10.14 16.99
C ALA A 228 5.05 -8.64 16.71
N GLN A 229 4.52 -8.31 15.53
CA GLN A 229 4.26 -6.93 15.10
C GLN A 229 2.84 -6.42 15.38
N LEU A 230 1.92 -7.25 15.88
CA LEU A 230 0.55 -6.82 16.17
C LEU A 230 0.53 -5.73 17.26
N GLY A 231 -0.29 -4.69 17.08
CA GLY A 231 -0.38 -3.55 17.98
C GLY A 231 0.85 -2.61 17.89
N THR A 232 1.52 -2.57 16.73
CA THR A 232 2.59 -1.61 16.41
C THR A 232 2.20 -0.74 15.20
N SER A 233 2.78 0.46 15.10
CA SER A 233 2.33 1.47 14.13
C SER A 233 3.14 1.55 12.85
N GLY A 234 4.41 1.20 12.85
CA GLY A 234 5.25 1.27 11.65
C GLY A 234 6.06 2.55 11.50
N THR A 235 6.29 2.96 10.26
CA THR A 235 7.13 4.10 9.90
C THR A 235 6.49 4.92 8.78
N GLY A 236 7.19 5.94 8.30
CA GLY A 236 6.71 6.81 7.23
C GLY A 236 5.56 7.69 7.71
N ASN A 237 4.49 7.73 6.95
CA ASN A 237 3.28 8.50 7.24
C ASN A 237 2.36 7.89 8.30
N HIS A 238 2.78 6.80 8.98
CA HIS A 238 2.01 6.21 10.06
C HIS A 238 2.09 7.04 11.34
N PHE A 239 0.96 7.18 12.02
CA PHE A 239 0.85 7.98 13.23
C PHE A 239 -0.20 7.43 14.20
N VAL A 240 -0.11 7.86 15.45
CA VAL A 240 -1.17 7.77 16.47
C VAL A 240 -1.25 9.12 17.16
N GLU A 241 -2.43 9.72 17.21
CA GLU A 241 -2.60 11.09 17.67
C GLU A 241 -3.86 11.31 18.48
N TRP A 242 -3.76 12.20 19.45
CA TRP A 242 -4.90 12.79 20.14
C TRP A 242 -5.30 14.10 19.49
N GLY A 243 -6.58 14.32 19.36
CA GLY A 243 -7.13 15.55 18.84
C GLY A 243 -8.54 15.86 19.34
N GLU A 244 -9.04 16.99 18.87
CA GLU A 244 -10.39 17.47 19.12
C GLU A 244 -11.27 17.09 17.92
N LEU A 245 -12.38 16.39 18.18
CA LEU A 245 -13.39 16.08 17.17
C LEU A 245 -14.60 16.99 17.36
N CYS A 246 -14.84 17.89 16.41
CA CYS A 246 -16.03 18.72 16.37
C CYS A 246 -17.11 18.00 15.56
N LEU A 247 -18.12 17.45 16.23
CA LEU A 247 -19.22 16.67 15.66
C LEU A 247 -20.46 17.55 15.46
N ALA A 248 -20.99 17.55 14.23
CA ALA A 248 -22.22 18.25 13.91
C ALA A 248 -23.46 17.52 14.46
N GLU A 249 -24.57 18.23 14.57
CA GLU A 249 -25.85 17.65 15.00
C GLU A 249 -26.35 16.60 14.00
N GLY A 250 -26.78 15.44 14.52
CA GLY A 250 -27.29 14.34 13.70
C GLY A 250 -26.23 13.63 12.84
N ALA A 251 -24.95 13.97 12.96
CA ALA A 251 -23.88 13.40 12.15
C ALA A 251 -23.70 11.90 12.41
N LEU A 252 -23.73 11.49 13.68
CA LEU A 252 -23.60 10.08 14.08
C LEU A 252 -24.78 9.62 14.95
N PRO A 253 -25.35 8.44 14.71
CA PRO A 253 -26.42 7.92 15.53
C PRO A 253 -25.98 7.71 16.99
N GLY A 254 -26.76 8.25 17.93
CA GLY A 254 -26.55 8.07 19.37
C GLY A 254 -25.41 8.89 19.98
N ILE A 255 -24.73 9.74 19.21
CA ILE A 255 -23.72 10.68 19.73
C ILE A 255 -24.23 12.12 19.50
N PRO A 256 -24.45 12.92 20.55
CA PRO A 256 -24.84 14.32 20.42
C PRO A 256 -23.82 15.17 19.67
N ALA A 257 -24.26 16.31 19.15
CA ALA A 257 -23.33 17.33 18.67
C ALA A 257 -22.45 17.84 19.82
N GLY A 258 -21.18 18.10 19.54
CA GLY A 258 -20.25 18.55 20.58
C GLY A 258 -18.80 18.41 20.17
N ASN A 259 -17.91 18.77 21.11
CA ASN A 259 -16.47 18.66 20.94
C ASN A 259 -15.96 17.55 21.86
N TYR A 260 -15.39 16.53 21.26
CA TYR A 260 -14.97 15.29 21.93
C TYR A 260 -13.46 15.12 21.85
N LEU A 261 -12.87 14.53 22.90
CA LEU A 261 -11.54 13.97 22.80
C LEU A 261 -11.59 12.76 21.88
N ALA A 262 -10.68 12.70 20.90
CA ALA A 262 -10.63 11.56 20.00
C ALA A 262 -9.20 11.11 19.76
N LEU A 263 -9.04 9.78 19.55
CA LEU A 263 -7.80 9.13 19.18
C LEU A 263 -7.90 8.71 17.72
N LEU A 264 -6.95 9.16 16.91
CA LEU A 264 -6.85 8.81 15.50
C LEU A 264 -5.53 8.05 15.25
N SER A 265 -5.57 6.99 14.46
CA SER A 265 -4.36 6.30 14.04
C SER A 265 -4.36 5.96 12.55
N HIS A 266 -3.19 6.01 11.96
CA HIS A 266 -2.88 5.53 10.62
C HIS A 266 -1.81 4.45 10.74
N SER A 267 -2.11 3.24 10.29
CA SER A 267 -1.21 2.09 10.27
C SER A 267 -1.73 1.07 9.24
N GLY A 268 -1.03 -0.04 9.09
CA GLY A 268 -1.42 -1.06 8.10
C GLY A 268 -1.12 -2.48 8.55
N SER A 269 -0.90 -3.35 7.58
CA SER A 269 -0.64 -4.77 7.79
C SER A 269 0.82 -5.08 8.12
N ARG A 270 1.61 -4.05 8.39
CA ARG A 270 3.00 -4.16 8.81
C ARG A 270 3.84 -5.02 7.85
N GLY A 271 4.93 -5.56 8.32
CA GLY A 271 5.77 -6.46 7.52
C GLY A 271 5.06 -7.73 7.04
N PHE A 272 3.89 -8.09 7.56
CA PHE A 272 3.07 -9.18 7.04
C PHE A 272 2.58 -8.84 5.64
N GLY A 273 1.79 -7.76 5.48
CA GLY A 273 1.27 -7.34 4.18
C GLY A 273 2.36 -6.95 3.19
N GLY A 274 3.40 -6.22 3.63
CA GLY A 274 4.51 -5.85 2.76
C GLY A 274 5.24 -7.05 2.14
N ASN A 275 5.46 -8.14 2.90
CA ASN A 275 6.06 -9.37 2.35
C ASN A 275 5.12 -10.09 1.38
N LEU A 276 3.80 -10.08 1.65
CA LEU A 276 2.80 -10.65 0.72
C LEU A 276 2.77 -9.86 -0.58
N ALA A 277 2.71 -8.54 -0.51
CA ALA A 277 2.71 -7.66 -1.68
C ALA A 277 3.95 -7.88 -2.57
N ASP A 278 5.15 -7.93 -1.98
CA ASP A 278 6.40 -8.19 -2.71
C ASP A 278 6.39 -9.57 -3.36
N HIS A 279 5.95 -10.60 -2.63
CA HIS A 279 5.91 -11.97 -3.14
C HIS A 279 4.99 -12.12 -4.34
N TYR A 280 3.71 -11.73 -4.19
CA TYR A 280 2.71 -11.94 -5.25
C TYR A 280 2.84 -10.96 -6.41
N SER A 281 3.39 -9.75 -6.19
CA SER A 281 3.74 -8.85 -7.29
C SER A 281 4.81 -9.43 -8.20
N LYS A 282 5.83 -10.11 -7.62
CA LYS A 282 6.85 -10.81 -8.41
C LYS A 282 6.25 -11.96 -9.21
N ILE A 283 5.35 -12.73 -8.61
CA ILE A 283 4.63 -13.81 -9.32
C ILE A 283 3.79 -13.22 -10.46
N ALA A 284 3.01 -12.17 -10.21
CA ALA A 284 2.20 -11.52 -11.23
C ALA A 284 3.07 -11.07 -12.42
N MET A 285 4.20 -10.39 -12.18
CA MET A 285 5.13 -9.96 -13.24
C MET A 285 5.78 -11.12 -13.99
N THR A 286 5.86 -12.32 -13.42
CA THR A 286 6.32 -13.51 -14.14
C THR A 286 5.24 -14.18 -14.98
N LYS A 287 3.98 -14.14 -14.52
CA LYS A 287 2.83 -14.74 -15.22
C LYS A 287 2.30 -13.84 -16.33
N THR A 288 2.19 -12.54 -16.06
CA THR A 288 1.62 -11.53 -16.97
C THR A 288 2.73 -10.60 -17.45
N LYS A 289 3.14 -10.77 -18.71
CA LYS A 289 4.17 -9.92 -19.34
C LYS A 289 3.50 -8.70 -19.96
N LEU A 290 3.83 -7.51 -19.44
CA LEU A 290 3.38 -6.23 -19.94
C LEU A 290 4.55 -5.39 -20.46
N PRO A 291 4.29 -4.35 -21.30
CA PRO A 291 5.28 -3.34 -21.64
C PRO A 291 5.92 -2.70 -20.39
N ALA A 292 7.12 -2.16 -20.53
CA ALA A 292 7.93 -1.67 -19.41
C ALA A 292 7.20 -0.64 -18.53
N GLU A 293 6.45 0.27 -19.16
CA GLU A 293 5.65 1.30 -18.50
C GLU A 293 4.49 0.74 -17.65
N ALA A 294 3.97 -0.46 -18.00
CA ALA A 294 2.86 -1.11 -17.32
C ALA A 294 3.30 -2.31 -16.44
N LYS A 295 4.59 -2.64 -16.37
CA LYS A 295 5.07 -3.88 -15.74
C LYS A 295 4.56 -4.11 -14.30
N HIS A 296 4.39 -3.02 -13.54
CA HIS A 296 3.88 -3.05 -12.16
C HIS A 296 2.35 -3.22 -12.09
N LEU A 297 1.65 -3.20 -13.22
CA LEU A 297 0.23 -3.49 -13.33
C LEU A 297 -0.05 -4.94 -13.75
N ALA A 298 0.96 -5.80 -13.71
CA ALA A 298 0.82 -7.23 -13.91
C ALA A 298 -0.18 -7.82 -12.89
N TRP A 299 -1.05 -8.70 -13.37
CA TRP A 299 -2.14 -9.27 -12.59
C TRP A 299 -2.02 -10.78 -12.39
N LEU A 300 -2.83 -11.29 -11.49
CA LEU A 300 -3.12 -12.70 -11.28
C LEU A 300 -4.59 -12.96 -11.59
N ASP A 301 -4.88 -14.07 -12.25
CA ASP A 301 -6.25 -14.52 -12.48
C ASP A 301 -6.73 -15.34 -11.29
N LEU A 302 -7.88 -15.01 -10.73
CA LEU A 302 -8.46 -15.71 -9.58
C LEU A 302 -8.85 -17.17 -9.86
N ASP A 303 -8.86 -17.58 -11.13
CA ASP A 303 -9.05 -18.97 -11.54
C ASP A 303 -7.78 -19.81 -11.42
N THR A 304 -6.65 -19.19 -11.03
CA THR A 304 -5.35 -19.84 -10.80
C THR A 304 -5.05 -20.00 -9.32
N ASP A 305 -4.21 -20.98 -8.98
CA ASP A 305 -3.76 -21.21 -7.60
C ASP A 305 -3.11 -19.94 -7.01
N GLU A 306 -2.23 -19.28 -7.76
CA GLU A 306 -1.54 -18.08 -7.30
C GLU A 306 -2.48 -16.88 -7.10
N GLY A 307 -3.52 -16.77 -7.92
CA GLY A 307 -4.57 -15.77 -7.77
C GLY A 307 -5.40 -16.01 -6.51
N GLN A 308 -5.80 -17.27 -6.27
CA GLN A 308 -6.52 -17.67 -5.05
C GLN A 308 -5.65 -17.48 -3.79
N GLU A 309 -4.40 -17.89 -3.84
CA GLU A 309 -3.47 -17.69 -2.73
C GLU A 309 -3.31 -16.21 -2.37
N TYR A 310 -3.15 -15.34 -3.39
CA TYR A 310 -3.07 -13.89 -3.14
C TYR A 310 -4.37 -13.32 -2.58
N TRP A 311 -5.51 -13.75 -3.11
CA TRP A 311 -6.82 -13.32 -2.61
C TRP A 311 -6.99 -13.65 -1.12
N ILE A 312 -6.68 -14.88 -0.73
CA ILE A 312 -6.71 -15.33 0.67
C ILE A 312 -5.74 -14.51 1.53
N ALA A 313 -4.51 -14.33 1.06
CA ALA A 313 -3.46 -13.60 1.77
C ALA A 313 -3.81 -12.12 1.97
N MET A 314 -4.36 -11.46 0.94
CA MET A 314 -4.79 -10.06 0.99
C MET A 314 -5.92 -9.87 2.00
N ASN A 315 -6.94 -10.75 1.99
CA ASN A 315 -8.04 -10.68 2.94
C ASN A 315 -7.56 -10.90 4.38
N LEU A 316 -6.67 -11.87 4.62
CA LEU A 316 -6.07 -12.07 5.93
C LEU A 316 -5.25 -10.85 6.39
N ALA A 317 -4.53 -10.18 5.47
CA ALA A 317 -3.82 -8.95 5.78
C ALA A 317 -4.79 -7.81 6.13
N GLY A 318 -5.98 -7.77 5.51
CA GLY A 318 -7.07 -6.85 5.86
C GLY A 318 -7.57 -7.05 7.29
N GLU A 319 -7.85 -8.29 7.68
CA GLU A 319 -8.24 -8.64 9.05
C GLU A 319 -7.13 -8.34 10.06
N TYR A 320 -5.88 -8.64 9.69
CA TYR A 320 -4.72 -8.33 10.51
C TYR A 320 -4.57 -6.82 10.75
N ALA A 321 -4.71 -6.00 9.71
CA ALA A 321 -4.60 -4.55 9.83
C ALA A 321 -5.71 -3.97 10.73
N SER A 322 -6.94 -4.51 10.67
CA SER A 322 -8.02 -4.14 11.59
C SER A 322 -7.67 -4.51 13.04
N ALA A 323 -7.26 -5.76 13.27
CA ALA A 323 -6.83 -6.20 14.60
C ALA A 323 -5.65 -5.38 15.14
N ASN A 324 -4.70 -4.98 14.25
CA ASN A 324 -3.58 -4.13 14.61
C ASN A 324 -4.03 -2.79 15.19
N HIS A 325 -4.96 -2.10 14.53
CA HIS A 325 -5.53 -0.84 15.02
C HIS A 325 -6.34 -1.03 16.32
N HIS A 326 -7.14 -2.10 16.40
CA HIS A 326 -7.90 -2.40 17.61
C HIS A 326 -6.96 -2.59 18.81
N GLU A 327 -5.83 -3.29 18.64
CA GLU A 327 -4.85 -3.47 19.70
C GLU A 327 -4.18 -2.15 20.12
N ILE A 328 -3.84 -1.28 19.16
CA ILE A 328 -3.29 0.05 19.46
C ILE A 328 -4.30 0.84 20.30
N HIS A 329 -5.53 0.95 19.83
CA HIS A 329 -6.59 1.74 20.48
C HIS A 329 -7.01 1.16 21.82
N ASN A 330 -7.13 -0.18 21.95
CA ASN A 330 -7.51 -0.84 23.19
C ASN A 330 -6.46 -0.67 24.29
N LYS A 331 -5.16 -0.73 23.97
CA LYS A 331 -4.09 -0.46 24.93
C LYS A 331 -4.19 0.95 25.51
N ILE A 332 -4.42 1.93 24.64
CA ILE A 332 -4.53 3.34 25.04
C ILE A 332 -5.83 3.59 25.83
N ALA A 333 -6.97 3.04 25.39
CA ALA A 333 -8.24 3.18 26.07
C ALA A 333 -8.23 2.57 27.48
N ARG A 334 -7.65 1.36 27.66
CA ARG A 334 -7.45 0.75 28.97
C ARG A 334 -6.58 1.60 29.88
N ALA A 335 -5.48 2.17 29.36
CA ALA A 335 -4.59 3.02 30.12
C ALA A 335 -5.22 4.38 30.46
N LEU A 336 -6.09 4.91 29.58
CA LEU A 336 -6.90 6.09 29.83
C LEU A 336 -8.00 5.81 30.87
N ASN A 337 -8.36 4.53 31.06
CA ASN A 337 -9.49 4.05 31.85
C ASN A 337 -10.86 4.57 31.36
N PHE A 338 -11.02 4.69 30.05
CA PHE A 338 -12.25 5.06 29.38
C PHE A 338 -12.44 4.21 28.11
N GLU A 339 -13.66 3.69 27.91
CA GLU A 339 -14.01 3.03 26.66
C GLU A 339 -14.50 4.06 25.64
N PRO A 340 -14.17 3.90 24.35
CA PRO A 340 -14.70 4.79 23.32
C PRO A 340 -16.18 4.54 23.10
N VAL A 341 -16.96 5.62 22.96
CA VAL A 341 -18.40 5.52 22.64
C VAL A 341 -18.66 5.09 21.20
N MET A 342 -17.68 5.32 20.32
CA MET A 342 -17.71 4.83 18.93
C MET A 342 -16.31 4.62 18.41
N ARG A 343 -16.14 3.64 17.54
CA ARG A 343 -14.94 3.42 16.73
C ARG A 343 -15.33 3.32 15.27
N ILE A 344 -14.61 4.06 14.40
CA ILE A 344 -14.83 4.09 12.96
C ILE A 344 -13.50 3.78 12.30
N GLU A 345 -13.52 2.91 11.28
CA GLU A 345 -12.31 2.57 10.51
C GLU A 345 -12.62 2.45 9.02
N ASN A 346 -11.66 2.80 8.19
CA ASN A 346 -11.71 2.60 6.75
C ASN A 346 -10.31 2.31 6.20
N HIS A 347 -10.21 1.38 5.26
CA HIS A 347 -8.95 1.07 4.60
C HIS A 347 -8.94 1.56 3.16
N HIS A 348 -7.75 1.86 2.62
CA HIS A 348 -7.57 2.60 1.37
C HIS A 348 -6.55 1.97 0.41
N ASN A 349 -6.06 0.76 0.71
CA ASN A 349 -5.16 -0.04 -0.14
C ASN A 349 -5.69 -1.47 -0.19
N PHE A 350 -6.63 -1.74 -1.10
CA PHE A 350 -7.27 -3.04 -1.17
C PHE A 350 -7.92 -3.30 -2.53
N ALA A 351 -8.47 -4.51 -2.72
CA ALA A 351 -9.30 -4.85 -3.86
C ALA A 351 -10.62 -5.49 -3.40
N TRP A 352 -11.72 -5.09 -4.03
CA TRP A 352 -13.08 -5.54 -3.69
C TRP A 352 -13.80 -6.06 -4.92
N LYS A 353 -14.57 -7.14 -4.75
CA LYS A 353 -15.57 -7.53 -5.74
C LYS A 353 -16.78 -6.62 -5.57
N GLU A 354 -17.06 -5.81 -6.56
CA GLU A 354 -18.15 -4.82 -6.56
C GLU A 354 -18.96 -4.93 -7.84
N ARG A 355 -20.09 -4.23 -7.87
CA ARG A 355 -20.96 -4.12 -9.04
C ARG A 355 -21.07 -2.66 -9.46
N LEU A 356 -20.77 -2.38 -10.72
CA LEU A 356 -20.95 -1.05 -11.30
C LEU A 356 -22.45 -0.72 -11.48
N SER A 357 -22.76 0.54 -11.76
CA SER A 357 -24.14 1.03 -11.91
C SER A 357 -24.92 0.36 -13.04
N ASP A 358 -24.23 -0.17 -14.05
CA ASP A 358 -24.82 -0.95 -15.15
C ASP A 358 -25.01 -2.44 -14.83
N GLY A 359 -24.66 -2.86 -13.60
CA GLY A 359 -24.78 -4.24 -13.14
C GLY A 359 -23.54 -5.10 -13.41
N THR A 360 -22.50 -4.58 -14.07
CA THR A 360 -21.26 -5.32 -14.36
C THR A 360 -20.51 -5.65 -13.07
N GLU A 361 -20.19 -6.93 -12.88
CA GLU A 361 -19.32 -7.37 -11.77
C GLU A 361 -17.86 -7.10 -12.10
N VAL A 362 -17.15 -6.49 -11.17
CA VAL A 362 -15.76 -6.03 -11.33
C VAL A 362 -14.93 -6.28 -10.09
N MET A 363 -13.62 -6.32 -10.26
CA MET A 363 -12.66 -6.19 -9.17
C MET A 363 -12.21 -4.73 -9.10
N VAL A 364 -12.58 -4.02 -8.04
CA VAL A 364 -12.22 -2.61 -7.82
C VAL A 364 -10.97 -2.54 -6.97
N HIS A 365 -9.88 -2.05 -7.55
CA HIS A 365 -8.64 -1.76 -6.86
C HIS A 365 -8.64 -0.30 -6.41
N ARG A 366 -8.42 -0.04 -5.11
CA ARG A 366 -8.19 1.29 -4.57
C ARG A 366 -6.80 1.34 -3.97
N LYS A 367 -5.98 2.27 -4.44
CA LYS A 367 -4.65 2.52 -3.95
C LYS A 367 -4.54 3.97 -3.49
N GLY A 368 -4.51 4.18 -2.16
CA GLY A 368 -4.64 5.53 -1.62
C GLY A 368 -6.00 6.16 -1.98
N ALA A 369 -7.05 5.36 -2.00
CA ALA A 369 -8.43 5.81 -2.18
C ALA A 369 -9.33 4.99 -1.26
N THR A 370 -10.35 5.61 -0.67
CA THR A 370 -11.25 4.95 0.28
C THR A 370 -12.61 4.66 -0.34
N PRO A 371 -13.29 3.55 0.03
CA PRO A 371 -14.69 3.35 -0.31
C PRO A 371 -15.55 4.52 0.19
N ALA A 372 -16.42 5.02 -0.69
CA ALA A 372 -17.37 6.11 -0.42
C ALA A 372 -18.76 5.81 -1.01
N GLY A 373 -19.19 4.55 -0.91
CA GLY A 373 -20.56 4.14 -1.20
C GLY A 373 -21.55 4.93 -0.35
N GLU A 374 -22.83 4.97 -0.76
CA GLU A 374 -23.86 5.71 -0.03
C GLU A 374 -23.93 5.27 1.44
N GLY A 375 -23.80 6.25 2.36
CA GLY A 375 -23.86 6.00 3.79
C GLY A 375 -22.57 5.44 4.42
N VAL A 376 -21.58 5.05 3.64
CA VAL A 376 -20.31 4.49 4.14
C VAL A 376 -19.53 5.56 4.88
N LEU A 377 -19.15 5.28 6.13
CA LEU A 377 -18.31 6.18 6.93
C LEU A 377 -16.83 6.02 6.57
N GLY A 378 -16.10 7.13 6.58
CA GLY A 378 -14.66 7.15 6.33
C GLY A 378 -13.96 8.29 7.05
N ILE A 379 -12.65 8.20 7.17
CA ILE A 379 -11.78 9.23 7.73
C ILE A 379 -10.79 9.64 6.64
N ILE A 380 -10.70 10.92 6.37
CA ILE A 380 -9.78 11.54 5.43
C ILE A 380 -8.85 12.45 6.22
N PRO A 381 -7.63 12.02 6.60
CA PRO A 381 -6.69 12.82 7.36
C PRO A 381 -6.03 13.90 6.50
N GLY A 382 -5.68 15.01 7.15
CA GLY A 382 -4.78 16.00 6.59
C GLY A 382 -3.31 15.62 6.80
N SER A 383 -2.55 16.54 7.39
CA SER A 383 -1.18 16.31 7.86
C SER A 383 -1.11 16.44 9.39
N MET A 384 0.08 16.25 9.98
CA MET A 384 0.27 16.39 11.42
C MET A 384 -0.16 17.74 12.02
N SER A 385 -0.41 18.77 11.19
CA SER A 385 -0.84 20.10 11.65
C SER A 385 -2.06 20.64 10.91
N THR A 386 -2.69 19.83 10.08
CA THR A 386 -3.92 20.20 9.35
C THR A 386 -5.04 19.22 9.69
N PRO A 387 -6.30 19.67 9.63
CA PRO A 387 -7.40 18.84 10.10
C PRO A 387 -7.59 17.57 9.28
N GLY A 388 -8.15 16.53 9.93
CA GLY A 388 -8.79 15.41 9.28
C GLY A 388 -10.32 15.58 9.30
N PHE A 389 -11.00 14.76 8.50
CA PHE A 389 -12.46 14.81 8.37
C PHE A 389 -13.07 13.42 8.52
N LEU A 390 -14.10 13.33 9.37
CA LEU A 390 -15.02 12.20 9.35
C LEU A 390 -16.06 12.49 8.29
N VAL A 391 -16.25 11.56 7.38
CA VAL A 391 -17.12 11.73 6.22
C VAL A 391 -18.10 10.59 6.05
N ARG A 392 -19.18 10.86 5.29
CA ARG A 392 -20.13 9.87 4.79
C ARG A 392 -20.09 9.88 3.28
N GLY A 393 -19.91 8.71 2.65
CA GLY A 393 -19.94 8.54 1.20
C GLY A 393 -21.32 8.85 0.61
N LYS A 394 -21.33 9.41 -0.59
CA LYS A 394 -22.53 9.80 -1.34
C LYS A 394 -22.87 8.80 -2.47
N GLY A 395 -22.13 7.72 -2.60
CA GLY A 395 -22.40 6.68 -3.63
C GLY A 395 -22.25 7.18 -5.06
N ASN A 396 -21.24 8.03 -5.34
CA ASN A 396 -21.04 8.56 -6.69
C ASN A 396 -20.49 7.47 -7.62
N ALA A 397 -21.32 7.04 -8.59
CA ALA A 397 -20.97 5.98 -9.53
C ALA A 397 -19.78 6.35 -10.45
N ALA A 398 -19.61 7.63 -10.79
CA ALA A 398 -18.50 8.07 -11.65
C ALA A 398 -17.14 7.89 -10.96
N SER A 399 -17.06 8.04 -9.61
CA SER A 399 -15.85 7.74 -8.84
C SER A 399 -15.69 6.26 -8.49
N ILE A 400 -16.56 5.40 -9.00
CA ILE A 400 -16.65 3.99 -8.60
C ILE A 400 -16.81 3.90 -7.06
N ASN A 401 -17.74 4.70 -6.53
CA ASN A 401 -18.03 4.81 -5.09
C ASN A 401 -16.76 5.02 -4.24
N SER A 402 -15.89 5.95 -4.65
CA SER A 402 -14.59 6.17 -4.02
C SER A 402 -14.35 7.65 -3.72
N ALA A 403 -13.47 7.92 -2.76
CA ALA A 403 -13.01 9.24 -2.36
C ALA A 403 -11.52 9.21 -2.01
N SER A 404 -10.91 10.37 -1.78
CA SER A 404 -9.52 10.51 -1.30
C SER A 404 -9.30 9.75 0.01
N HIS A 405 -8.08 9.24 0.19
CA HIS A 405 -7.68 8.63 1.46
C HIS A 405 -7.08 9.63 2.45
N GLY A 406 -6.63 10.80 1.98
CA GLY A 406 -5.99 11.83 2.78
C GLY A 406 -5.70 13.09 1.97
N ALA A 407 -4.75 13.91 2.43
CA ALA A 407 -4.33 15.11 1.72
C ALA A 407 -3.56 14.82 0.42
N GLY A 408 -2.84 13.71 0.37
CA GLY A 408 -1.90 13.40 -0.71
C GLY A 408 -0.62 14.22 -0.67
N ARG A 409 0.45 13.70 -1.22
CA ARG A 409 1.74 14.39 -1.21
C ARG A 409 1.83 15.42 -2.34
N LEU A 410 2.41 16.59 -2.01
CA LEU A 410 2.77 17.62 -2.97
C LEU A 410 4.17 17.41 -3.55
N MET A 411 5.05 16.75 -2.77
CA MET A 411 6.43 16.48 -3.17
C MET A 411 6.92 15.11 -2.68
N SER A 412 7.93 14.57 -3.36
CA SER A 412 8.57 13.33 -2.93
C SER A 412 9.31 13.49 -1.59
N ARG A 413 9.52 12.37 -0.86
CA ARG A 413 10.30 12.35 0.39
C ARG A 413 11.69 12.98 0.19
N SER A 414 12.37 12.61 -0.87
CA SER A 414 13.70 13.16 -1.21
C SER A 414 13.66 14.67 -1.49
N ALA A 415 12.62 15.19 -2.12
CA ALA A 415 12.43 16.62 -2.34
C ALA A 415 12.20 17.35 -1.01
N ALA A 416 11.37 16.79 -0.11
CA ALA A 416 11.11 17.37 1.21
C ALA A 416 12.41 17.55 2.02
N PHE A 417 13.26 16.53 2.09
CA PHE A 417 14.57 16.64 2.77
C PHE A 417 15.48 17.73 2.17
N LYS A 418 15.38 18.00 0.86
CA LYS A 418 16.22 18.98 0.18
C LYS A 418 15.71 20.41 0.27
N THR A 419 14.39 20.60 0.34
CA THR A 419 13.74 21.91 0.14
C THR A 419 13.12 22.48 1.40
N LEU A 420 12.71 21.63 2.36
CA LEU A 420 12.03 22.11 3.56
C LEU A 420 12.99 22.60 4.63
N ASN A 421 12.52 23.55 5.44
CA ASN A 421 13.30 24.18 6.50
C ASN A 421 12.74 23.79 7.89
N LYS A 422 13.59 23.20 8.73
CA LYS A 422 13.22 22.76 10.09
C LYS A 422 12.66 23.89 10.97
N ALA A 423 13.16 25.11 10.83
CA ALA A 423 12.68 26.24 11.62
C ALA A 423 11.25 26.63 11.21
N LEU A 424 10.92 26.59 9.91
CA LEU A 424 9.56 26.85 9.42
C LEU A 424 8.60 25.74 9.87
N ILE A 425 9.03 24.47 9.85
CA ILE A 425 8.22 23.37 10.36
C ILE A 425 7.92 23.58 11.85
N ALA A 426 8.94 23.85 12.66
CA ALA A 426 8.77 24.10 14.08
C ALA A 426 7.84 25.30 14.36
N ALA A 427 7.99 26.39 13.63
CA ALA A 427 7.10 27.54 13.74
C ALA A 427 5.64 27.21 13.40
N ASN A 428 5.41 26.41 12.35
CA ASN A 428 4.07 25.95 11.97
C ASN A 428 3.43 25.09 13.08
N LEU A 429 4.19 24.16 13.66
CA LEU A 429 3.70 23.28 14.74
C LEU A 429 3.33 24.11 15.99
N VAL A 430 4.13 25.12 16.33
CA VAL A 430 3.83 26.03 17.45
C VAL A 430 2.57 26.85 17.17
N ASP A 431 2.46 27.45 15.98
CA ASP A 431 1.27 28.22 15.57
C ASP A 431 0.00 27.38 15.66
N LYS A 432 0.05 26.13 15.23
CA LYS A 432 -1.05 25.17 15.26
C LYS A 432 -1.24 24.46 16.61
N ARG A 433 -0.43 24.76 17.62
CA ARG A 433 -0.43 24.13 18.96
C ARG A 433 -0.23 22.62 18.93
N ILE A 434 0.56 22.13 17.98
CA ILE A 434 0.85 20.70 17.84
C ILE A 434 2.02 20.31 18.75
N THR A 435 1.83 19.24 19.50
CA THR A 435 2.90 18.55 20.21
C THR A 435 3.31 17.34 19.42
N LEU A 436 4.44 17.42 18.72
CA LEU A 436 4.96 16.35 17.88
C LEU A 436 5.99 15.52 18.64
N MET A 437 5.88 14.19 18.55
CA MET A 437 6.85 13.21 19.04
C MET A 437 7.25 12.29 17.89
N GLY A 438 8.52 12.26 17.55
CA GLY A 438 9.04 11.56 16.38
C GLY A 438 8.92 12.39 15.11
N SER A 439 8.79 11.71 13.97
CA SER A 439 8.75 12.27 12.61
C SER A 439 10.09 12.74 12.06
N ASP A 440 10.20 12.84 10.74
CA ASP A 440 11.31 13.46 10.03
C ASP A 440 10.76 14.50 9.02
N MET A 441 11.66 15.18 8.32
CA MET A 441 11.32 16.30 7.42
C MET A 441 10.45 15.88 6.24
N ASP A 442 10.51 14.63 5.83
CA ASP A 442 9.70 14.11 4.73
C ASP A 442 8.21 14.02 5.04
N GLU A 443 7.83 13.99 6.33
CA GLU A 443 6.44 14.01 6.79
C GLU A 443 5.96 15.41 7.25
N ALA A 444 6.75 16.44 7.00
CA ALA A 444 6.39 17.82 7.34
C ALA A 444 5.06 18.24 6.66
N PRO A 445 4.24 19.11 7.30
CA PRO A 445 2.97 19.55 6.74
C PRO A 445 3.06 20.12 5.32
N MET A 446 4.16 20.81 5.02
CA MET A 446 4.43 21.41 3.71
C MET A 446 4.72 20.38 2.61
N ALA A 447 4.92 19.12 2.94
CA ALA A 447 5.08 18.03 1.97
C ALA A 447 3.76 17.54 1.38
N TYR A 448 2.63 18.00 1.93
CA TYR A 448 1.28 17.57 1.60
C TYR A 448 0.48 18.69 0.90
N LYS A 449 -0.52 18.30 0.10
CA LYS A 449 -1.47 19.22 -0.50
C LYS A 449 -2.34 19.87 0.58
N ASP A 450 -2.96 21.00 0.22
CA ASP A 450 -3.96 21.61 1.09
C ASP A 450 -5.20 20.71 1.20
N ILE A 451 -5.44 20.19 2.38
CA ILE A 451 -6.58 19.29 2.64
C ILE A 451 -7.93 19.97 2.37
N HIS A 452 -8.04 21.29 2.56
CA HIS A 452 -9.28 22.01 2.26
C HIS A 452 -9.56 22.06 0.75
N ALA A 453 -8.53 22.23 -0.08
CA ALA A 453 -8.66 22.15 -1.53
C ALA A 453 -9.03 20.72 -1.97
N VAL A 454 -8.42 19.68 -1.38
CA VAL A 454 -8.76 18.27 -1.64
C VAL A 454 -10.22 18.00 -1.27
N MET A 455 -10.69 18.47 -0.11
CA MET A 455 -12.08 18.27 0.32
C MET A 455 -13.08 19.05 -0.55
N ALA A 456 -12.77 20.27 -0.95
CA ALA A 456 -13.61 21.05 -1.86
C ALA A 456 -13.76 20.38 -3.23
N ALA A 457 -12.68 19.82 -3.78
CA ALA A 457 -12.70 19.14 -5.06
C ALA A 457 -13.57 17.86 -5.07
N GLN A 458 -13.91 17.31 -3.91
CA GLN A 458 -14.69 16.07 -3.78
C GLN A 458 -16.00 16.22 -2.97
N GLU A 459 -16.55 17.42 -2.90
CA GLU A 459 -17.81 17.66 -2.18
C GLU A 459 -18.99 16.83 -2.70
N ASN A 460 -18.94 16.40 -3.98
CA ASN A 460 -19.93 15.51 -4.58
C ASN A 460 -19.66 14.02 -4.33
N LEU A 461 -18.57 13.65 -3.67
CA LEU A 461 -18.20 12.27 -3.32
C LEU A 461 -18.51 11.94 -1.86
N VAL A 462 -18.36 12.93 -0.98
CA VAL A 462 -18.53 12.75 0.47
C VAL A 462 -19.26 13.94 1.11
N GLU A 463 -19.93 13.65 2.22
CA GLU A 463 -20.48 14.62 3.16
C GLU A 463 -19.57 14.70 4.39
N VAL A 464 -19.21 15.90 4.83
CA VAL A 464 -18.42 16.10 6.05
C VAL A 464 -19.35 16.04 7.27
N LEU A 465 -19.08 15.10 8.17
CA LEU A 465 -19.82 14.90 9.41
C LEU A 465 -19.15 15.53 10.63
N ALA A 466 -17.81 15.50 10.65
CA ALA A 466 -17.03 16.09 11.72
C ALA A 466 -15.64 16.49 11.23
N LYS A 467 -15.04 17.46 11.95
CA LYS A 467 -13.68 17.90 11.77
C LYS A 467 -12.85 17.44 12.97
N PHE A 468 -11.72 16.79 12.69
CA PHE A 468 -10.74 16.37 13.67
C PHE A 468 -9.53 17.32 13.60
N GLU A 469 -9.20 17.97 14.71
CA GLU A 469 -8.03 18.84 14.83
C GLU A 469 -6.93 18.12 15.62
N PRO A 470 -5.80 17.80 15.01
CA PRO A 470 -4.69 17.16 15.72
C PRO A 470 -4.10 18.07 16.79
N ARG A 471 -3.63 17.49 17.91
CA ARG A 471 -3.02 18.24 19.02
C ARG A 471 -1.73 17.57 19.54
N ILE A 472 -1.75 16.26 19.75
CA ILE A 472 -0.62 15.48 20.24
C ILE A 472 -0.37 14.36 19.28
N VAL A 473 0.67 14.45 18.48
CA VAL A 473 0.97 13.54 17.38
C VAL A 473 2.21 12.72 17.70
N ARG A 474 2.12 11.39 17.59
CA ARG A 474 3.25 10.48 17.66
C ARG A 474 3.45 9.77 16.33
N MET A 475 4.70 9.81 15.85
CA MET A 475 5.17 9.14 14.64
C MET A 475 6.45 8.34 14.95
N ALA A 476 6.98 7.64 13.97
CA ALA A 476 8.27 6.95 14.08
C ALA A 476 9.40 7.95 14.36
N ASP A 477 10.47 7.47 15.01
CA ASP A 477 11.62 8.29 15.28
C ASP A 477 12.33 8.72 13.99
N PRO A 478 13.01 9.90 13.97
CA PRO A 478 13.75 10.35 12.80
C PRO A 478 14.76 9.30 12.32
N LYS A 479 15.00 9.24 10.99
CA LYS A 479 15.93 8.31 10.31
C LYS A 479 15.43 6.87 10.16
N GLU A 480 14.25 6.52 10.64
CA GLU A 480 13.63 5.24 10.31
C GLU A 480 13.25 5.23 8.83
N ARG A 481 13.52 4.11 8.12
CA ARG A 481 13.12 4.00 6.71
C ARG A 481 11.60 3.86 6.61
N PRO A 482 10.94 4.60 5.69
CA PRO A 482 9.53 4.40 5.41
C PRO A 482 9.24 2.96 4.96
N GLU A 483 8.07 2.45 5.29
CA GLU A 483 7.59 1.12 4.88
C GLU A 483 6.86 1.16 3.52
N ASP A 484 6.49 2.34 3.06
CA ASP A 484 5.77 2.65 1.83
C ASP A 484 6.67 3.16 0.69
#